data_8e4ee5d6a4ba13c41b44775f5b78b3d3
#
_entry.id   8e4ee5d6a4ba13c41b44775f5b78b3d3
#
_cell.length_a   1.000
_cell.length_b   1.000
_cell.length_c   1.000
_cell.angle_alpha   90.00
_cell.angle_beta   90.00
_cell.angle_gamma   90.00
#
_symmetry.space_group_name_H-M   'P 1'
#
loop_
_entity.id
_entity.type
_entity.pdbx_description
1 polymer ?
#
loop_
_entity_poly.entity_id
_entity_poly.type
_entity_poly.pdbx_seq_one_letter_code
_entity_poly.pdbx_strand_id
1 'polypeptide(L)'
;MDQLRIGAGGAAAGATGPASREGANAFANPTLTTAVRFLLEDLAVRIPGNSVEVRVPLFGAVQCVPGPDHRRGTPPNVVEMSAQTWLALALGEETVEQALAEGRLLASGTRALEFAAVLPLVR
;
A
#
# COMPACT_ATOMS: atom_id res chain seq x y z
N MET A 1 -14.75 1.89 -1.23
CA MET A 1 -14.16 2.06 -1.78
C MET A 1 -13.36 1.83 -2.17
N ASP A 2 -13.69 1.44 -1.67
CA ASP A 2 -13.01 1.38 -2.31
C ASP A 2 -12.39 0.73 -2.43
N GLN A 3 -12.53 0.36 -2.08
CA GLN A 3 -12.06 -0.01 -2.47
C GLN A 3 -11.51 -0.60 -2.70
N LEU A 4 -11.87 -1.10 -2.04
CA LEU A 4 -11.55 -1.50 -2.45
C LEU A 4 -11.25 -2.22 -2.29
N ARG A 5 -11.34 -2.39 -1.91
CA ARG A 5 -11.13 -2.77 -1.99
C ARG A 5 -10.50 -3.36 -2.22
N ILE A 6 -11.10 -3.59 -1.82
CA ILE A 6 -10.57 -3.85 -2.13
C ILE A 6 -10.33 -4.01 -2.05
N GLY A 7 -10.92 -4.22 -1.34
CA GLY A 7 -10.52 -3.90 -1.63
C GLY A 7 -10.41 -3.82 -1.43
N ALA A 8 -10.95 -3.86 -0.88
CA ALA A 8 -10.78 -3.35 -1.13
C ALA A 8 -10.78 -3.34 -1.12
N GLY A 9 -11.52 -3.82 -0.42
CA GLY A 9 -11.35 -3.31 -0.68
C GLY A 9 -11.37 -3.38 -0.67
N GLY A 10 -12.00 -3.83 -0.05
CA GLY A 10 -12.00 -3.40 -0.31
C GLY A 10 -12.07 -3.55 -0.34
N ALA A 11 -12.58 -3.73 0.21
CA ALA A 11 -12.60 -3.40 -0.10
C ALA A 11 -12.81 -3.54 -0.38
N ALA A 12 -13.35 -3.83 0.18
CA ALA A 12 -13.41 -3.56 -0.33
C ALA A 12 -13.79 -3.70 -0.78
N ALA A 13 -14.47 -3.92 -0.33
CA ALA A 13 -14.72 -3.76 -0.98
C ALA A 13 -15.03 -4.04 -1.66
N GLY A 14 -15.60 -4.27 -1.53
CA GLY A 14 -16.04 -4.36 -2.31
C GLY A 14 -16.13 -4.44 -3.02
N ALA A 15 -16.25 -4.97 -2.92
CA ALA A 15 -16.13 -4.60 -4.01
C ALA A 15 -16.63 -4.70 -5.27
N THR A 16 -17.19 -4.55 -5.69
CA THR A 16 -17.96 -4.59 -6.89
C THR A 16 -18.27 -3.22 -7.41
N GLY A 17 -18.79 -3.08 -8.60
CA GLY A 17 -19.24 -1.84 -9.15
C GLY A 17 -18.15 -0.81 -9.29
N PRO A 18 -18.31 0.40 -8.73
CA PRO A 18 -17.37 1.50 -9.01
C PRO A 18 -15.95 1.17 -8.63
N ALA A 19 -15.75 0.49 -7.49
CA ALA A 19 -14.40 0.18 -7.05
C ALA A 19 -13.70 -0.75 -8.04
N SER A 20 -14.40 -1.74 -8.55
CA SER A 20 -13.82 -2.66 -9.53
C SER A 20 -13.49 -1.94 -10.83
N ARG A 21 -14.38 -1.06 -11.27
CA ARG A 21 -14.17 -0.33 -12.50
C ARG A 21 -13.00 0.62 -12.39
N GLU A 22 -12.92 1.32 -11.27
CA GLU A 22 -11.82 2.21 -11.04
C GLU A 22 -10.49 1.47 -11.00
N GLY A 23 -10.46 0.32 -10.37
CA GLY A 23 -9.27 -0.48 -10.32
C GLY A 23 -8.82 -0.94 -11.70
N ALA A 24 -9.76 -1.37 -12.53
CA ALA A 24 -9.43 -1.80 -13.87
C ALA A 24 -8.89 -0.64 -14.71
N ASN A 25 -9.53 0.53 -14.62
CA ASN A 25 -9.07 1.70 -15.35
C ASN A 25 -7.69 2.16 -14.88
N ALA A 26 -7.48 2.16 -13.57
CA ALA A 26 -6.21 2.56 -13.00
C ALA A 26 -5.10 1.61 -13.45
N PHE A 27 -5.37 0.31 -13.43
CA PHE A 27 -4.38 -0.68 -13.84
C PHE A 27 -4.01 -0.52 -15.32
N ALA A 28 -4.97 -0.11 -16.14
CA ALA A 28 -4.72 0.08 -17.56
C ALA A 28 -3.98 1.39 -17.86
N ASN A 29 -3.79 2.26 -16.87
CA ASN A 29 -3.10 3.54 -17.04
C ASN A 29 -1.60 3.36 -16.77
N PRO A 30 -0.75 3.40 -17.81
CA PRO A 30 0.68 3.16 -17.60
C PRO A 30 1.35 4.21 -16.72
N THR A 31 0.89 5.45 -16.78
CA THR A 31 1.46 6.51 -15.94
C THR A 31 1.20 6.23 -14.47
N LEU A 32 -0.02 5.85 -14.15
CA LEU A 32 -0.37 5.52 -12.77
C LEU A 32 0.42 4.30 -12.29
N THR A 33 0.50 3.27 -13.11
CA THR A 33 1.25 2.06 -12.77
C THR A 33 2.71 2.39 -12.49
N THR A 34 3.32 3.21 -13.34
CA THR A 34 4.71 3.61 -13.16
C THR A 34 4.90 4.39 -11.87
N ALA A 35 4.00 5.33 -11.58
CA ALA A 35 4.10 6.14 -10.38
C ALA A 35 3.98 5.28 -9.12
N VAL A 36 3.02 4.37 -9.11
CA VAL A 36 2.83 3.49 -7.95
C VAL A 36 4.09 2.66 -7.70
N ARG A 37 4.62 2.05 -8.75
CA ARG A 37 5.79 1.18 -8.62
C ARG A 37 7.04 1.96 -8.26
N PHE A 38 7.23 3.12 -8.86
CA PHE A 38 8.37 3.96 -8.54
C PHE A 38 8.38 4.31 -7.06
N LEU A 39 7.22 4.72 -6.54
CA LEU A 39 7.13 5.12 -5.14
C LEU A 39 7.26 3.93 -4.19
N LEU A 40 6.79 2.75 -4.58
CA LEU A 40 7.03 1.54 -3.77
C LEU A 40 8.52 1.23 -3.69
N GLU A 41 9.22 1.34 -4.80
CA GLU A 41 10.66 1.09 -4.81
C GLU A 41 11.41 2.14 -4.00
N ASP A 42 10.97 3.39 -4.08
CA ASP A 42 11.56 4.46 -3.31
C ASP A 42 11.38 4.22 -1.81
N LEU A 43 10.21 3.74 -1.42
CA LEU A 43 9.96 3.36 -0.03
C LEU A 43 10.97 2.30 0.43
N ALA A 44 11.15 1.27 -0.37
CA ALA A 44 12.05 0.18 0.00
C ALA A 44 13.51 0.64 0.08
N VAL A 45 13.88 1.64 -0.69
CA VAL A 45 15.23 2.23 -0.62
C VAL A 45 15.40 3.05 0.64
N ARG A 46 14.37 3.80 1.01
CA ARG A 46 14.47 4.71 2.16
C ARG A 46 14.43 3.98 3.51
N ILE A 47 13.71 2.87 3.56
CA ILE A 47 13.64 2.11 4.80
C ILE A 47 13.76 0.61 4.46
N PRO A 48 14.98 0.18 4.10
CA PRO A 48 15.18 -1.19 3.61
C PRO A 48 15.02 -2.24 4.70
N GLY A 49 14.66 -3.45 4.28
CA GLY A 49 14.51 -4.57 5.18
C GLY A 49 13.45 -5.53 4.68
N ASN A 50 13.12 -6.50 5.52
CA ASN A 50 12.18 -7.56 5.18
C ASN A 50 11.11 -7.76 6.25
N SER A 51 10.93 -6.80 7.13
CA SER A 51 10.01 -6.97 8.26
C SER A 51 8.57 -6.65 7.92
N VAL A 52 8.35 -5.81 6.90
CA VAL A 52 7.00 -5.38 6.50
C VAL A 52 6.86 -5.50 5.00
N GLU A 53 5.74 -6.05 4.55
CA GLU A 53 5.42 -6.04 3.13
C GLU A 53 4.31 -5.04 2.88
N VAL A 54 4.53 -4.11 1.94
CA VAL A 54 3.53 -3.15 1.52
C VAL A 54 3.01 -3.58 0.16
N ARG A 55 1.71 -3.85 0.08
CA ARG A 55 1.05 -4.38 -1.11
C ARG A 55 0.07 -3.38 -1.69
N VAL A 56 0.17 -3.19 -2.99
CA VAL A 56 -0.84 -2.45 -3.75
C VAL A 56 -1.32 -3.42 -4.82
N PRO A 57 -2.41 -4.14 -4.57
CA PRO A 57 -2.83 -5.23 -5.46
C PRO A 57 -2.94 -4.78 -6.91
N LEU A 58 -2.54 -5.65 -7.82
CA LEU A 58 -2.46 -5.46 -9.26
C LEU A 58 -1.29 -4.58 -9.69
N PHE A 59 -0.70 -3.79 -8.78
CA PHE A 59 0.41 -2.90 -9.14
C PHE A 59 1.75 -3.42 -8.66
N GLY A 60 1.82 -3.93 -7.44
CA GLY A 60 3.07 -4.44 -6.93
C GLY A 60 3.11 -4.55 -5.42
N ALA A 61 4.25 -4.98 -4.92
CA ALA A 61 4.51 -5.08 -3.50
C ALA A 61 6.01 -4.94 -3.27
N VAL A 62 6.38 -4.40 -2.11
CA VAL A 62 7.79 -4.33 -1.71
C VAL A 62 7.91 -4.71 -0.25
N GLN A 63 9.08 -5.23 0.10
CA GLN A 63 9.43 -5.45 1.49
C GLN A 63 10.29 -4.30 1.97
N CYS A 64 10.10 -3.92 3.22
CA CYS A 64 10.81 -2.79 3.79
C CYS A 64 10.90 -2.96 5.31
N VAL A 65 11.53 -2.02 5.98
CA VAL A 65 11.68 -1.94 7.43
C VAL A 65 12.67 -2.97 7.95
N PRO A 66 13.75 -2.52 8.58
CA PRO A 66 14.74 -3.44 9.14
C PRO A 66 14.17 -4.20 10.33
N GLY A 67 14.73 -5.36 10.58
CA GLY A 67 14.32 -6.20 11.71
C GLY A 67 15.09 -7.50 11.72
N PRO A 68 14.74 -8.39 12.64
CA PRO A 68 15.40 -9.69 12.68
C PRO A 68 15.19 -10.43 11.37
N ASP A 69 16.18 -11.20 10.99
CA ASP A 69 16.08 -12.04 9.80
C ASP A 69 14.97 -13.04 9.95
N HIS A 70 14.24 -13.25 8.87
CA HIS A 70 13.38 -14.42 8.76
C HIS A 70 13.74 -15.11 7.46
N ARG A 71 13.62 -16.40 7.48
CA ARG A 71 14.29 -17.20 6.46
C ARG A 71 13.50 -17.36 5.20
N ARG A 72 12.19 -17.37 5.31
CA ARG A 72 11.38 -17.61 4.14
C ARG A 72 9.93 -17.30 4.45
N GLY A 73 9.15 -17.21 3.42
CA GLY A 73 7.73 -16.99 3.54
C GLY A 73 7.37 -15.53 3.59
N THR A 74 6.11 -15.29 3.91
CA THR A 74 5.57 -13.93 3.99
C THR A 74 6.15 -13.22 5.20
N PRO A 75 6.52 -11.95 5.08
CA PRO A 75 6.92 -11.18 6.25
C PRO A 75 5.82 -11.20 7.31
N PRO A 76 6.21 -11.09 8.59
CA PRO A 76 5.22 -11.16 9.69
C PRO A 76 4.28 -9.96 9.73
N ASN A 77 4.57 -8.90 9.00
CA ASN A 77 3.76 -7.69 9.00
C ASN A 77 3.40 -7.33 7.57
N VAL A 78 2.13 -7.06 7.32
CA VAL A 78 1.64 -6.79 5.96
C VAL A 78 0.71 -5.60 6.00
N VAL A 79 0.87 -4.71 5.02
CA VAL A 79 -0.03 -3.58 4.80
C VAL A 79 -0.53 -3.66 3.37
N GLU A 80 -1.83 -3.45 3.19
CA GLU A 80 -2.42 -3.52 1.86
C GLU A 80 -3.34 -2.33 1.64
N MET A 81 -3.29 -1.75 0.45
CA MET A 81 -4.09 -0.57 0.12
C MET A 81 -4.25 -0.44 -1.39
N SER A 82 -5.22 0.37 -1.81
CA SER A 82 -5.40 0.68 -3.22
C SER A 82 -4.30 1.62 -3.71
N ALA A 83 -4.19 1.71 -5.05
CA ALA A 83 -3.24 2.64 -5.66
C ALA A 83 -3.52 4.08 -5.24
N GLN A 84 -4.78 4.46 -5.17
CA GLN A 84 -5.15 5.83 -4.78
C GLN A 84 -4.73 6.15 -3.36
N THR A 85 -4.97 5.22 -2.45
CA THR A 85 -4.55 5.42 -1.05
C THR A 85 -3.03 5.49 -0.97
N TRP A 86 -2.33 4.58 -1.67
CA TRP A 86 -0.87 4.60 -1.67
C TRP A 86 -0.32 5.94 -2.15
N LEU A 87 -0.85 6.45 -3.27
CA LEU A 87 -0.38 7.73 -3.78
C LEU A 87 -0.67 8.88 -2.81
N ALA A 88 -1.84 8.88 -2.19
CA ALA A 88 -2.18 9.94 -1.24
C ALA A 88 -1.22 9.93 -0.05
N LEU A 89 -0.86 8.76 0.45
CA LEU A 89 0.10 8.65 1.55
C LEU A 89 1.48 9.11 1.11
N ALA A 90 1.92 8.66 -0.06
CA ALA A 90 3.26 8.97 -0.56
C ALA A 90 3.43 10.46 -0.84
N LEU A 91 2.37 11.12 -1.26
CA LEU A 91 2.40 12.55 -1.59
C LEU A 91 2.03 13.45 -0.41
N GLY A 92 1.69 12.86 0.74
CA GLY A 92 1.38 13.63 1.92
C GLY A 92 -0.02 14.23 1.95
N GLU A 93 -0.90 13.74 1.09
CA GLU A 93 -2.28 14.23 1.03
C GLU A 93 -3.15 13.58 2.10
N GLU A 94 -2.66 12.53 2.71
CA GLU A 94 -3.40 11.76 3.69
C GLU A 94 -2.41 11.12 4.66
N THR A 95 -2.85 10.87 5.88
CA THR A 95 -2.02 10.18 6.86
C THR A 95 -2.45 8.73 6.97
N VAL A 96 -1.53 7.90 7.48
CA VAL A 96 -1.84 6.49 7.73
C VAL A 96 -3.01 6.37 8.71
N GLU A 97 -3.07 7.22 9.72
CA GLU A 97 -4.15 7.21 10.70
C GLU A 97 -5.50 7.44 10.04
N GLN A 98 -5.55 8.39 9.10
CA GLN A 98 -6.79 8.66 8.38
C GLN A 98 -7.21 7.46 7.54
N ALA A 99 -6.27 6.87 6.81
CA ALA A 99 -6.56 5.74 5.95
C ALA A 99 -7.04 4.54 6.76
N LEU A 100 -6.42 4.29 7.91
CA LEU A 100 -6.84 3.22 8.81
C LEU A 100 -8.26 3.46 9.32
N ALA A 101 -8.52 4.66 9.80
CA ALA A 101 -9.82 4.99 10.38
C ALA A 101 -10.94 4.83 9.37
N GLU A 102 -10.65 5.07 8.10
CA GLU A 102 -11.65 4.99 7.04
C GLU A 102 -11.68 3.63 6.34
N GLY A 103 -10.87 2.69 6.81
CA GLY A 103 -10.90 1.34 6.25
C GLY A 103 -10.21 1.21 4.89
N ARG A 104 -9.40 2.18 4.48
CA ARG A 104 -8.72 2.15 3.20
C ARG A 104 -7.32 1.57 3.27
N LEU A 105 -6.87 1.23 4.47
CA LEU A 105 -5.58 0.60 4.67
C LEU A 105 -5.79 -0.57 5.61
N LEU A 106 -5.37 -1.76 5.19
CA LEU A 106 -5.46 -2.97 6.01
C LEU A 106 -4.07 -3.29 6.50
N ALA A 107 -3.94 -3.51 7.80
CA ALA A 107 -2.65 -3.78 8.41
C ALA A 107 -2.73 -5.00 9.30
N SER A 108 -1.72 -5.85 9.22
CA SER A 108 -1.61 -7.06 10.02
C SER A 108 -0.19 -7.16 10.55
N GLY A 109 -0.07 -7.44 11.86
CA GLY A 109 1.22 -7.53 12.50
C GLY A 109 1.54 -6.28 13.31
N THR A 110 2.33 -6.47 14.37
CA THR A 110 2.55 -5.39 15.35
C THR A 110 3.43 -4.27 14.81
N ARG A 111 4.20 -4.54 13.75
CA ARG A 111 5.12 -3.55 13.18
C ARG A 111 4.65 -3.05 11.81
N ALA A 112 3.43 -3.41 11.39
CA ALA A 112 2.98 -3.14 10.03
C ALA A 112 3.06 -1.66 9.65
N LEU A 113 2.81 -0.77 10.60
CA LEU A 113 2.76 0.66 10.30
C LEU A 113 4.12 1.34 10.36
N GLU A 114 5.19 0.61 10.64
CA GLU A 114 6.52 1.23 10.71
C GLU A 114 7.00 1.78 9.37
N PHE A 115 6.43 1.30 8.25
CA PHE A 115 6.78 1.85 6.95
C PHE A 115 6.46 3.34 6.85
N ALA A 116 5.53 3.80 7.66
CA ALA A 116 5.07 5.19 7.59
C ALA A 116 6.10 6.20 8.12
N ALA A 117 7.17 5.72 8.76
CA ALA A 117 8.17 6.60 9.33
C ALA A 117 8.82 7.51 8.29
N VAL A 118 8.85 7.09 7.03
CA VAL A 118 9.48 7.88 5.95
C VAL A 118 8.47 8.60 5.08
N LEU A 119 7.19 8.56 5.44
CA LEU A 119 6.17 9.26 4.67
C LEU A 119 6.04 10.71 5.13
N PRO A 120 5.70 11.63 4.24
CA PRO A 120 5.53 11.43 2.81
C PRO A 120 6.85 11.28 2.08
N LEU A 121 6.83 10.61 0.93
CA LEU A 121 8.03 10.42 0.12
C LEU A 121 8.34 11.64 -0.73
N VAL A 122 7.32 12.35 -1.12
CA VAL A 122 7.42 13.54 -1.98
C VAL A 122 6.86 14.72 -1.22
N ARG A 123 7.59 15.81 -1.21
CA ARG A 123 7.19 17.03 -0.50
C ARG A 123 7.17 18.21 -1.43
#